data_14be0481c0f07cb47b56b3be0c7c8e5e
#
_entry.id   14be0481c0f07cb47b56b3be0c7c8e5e
#
_cell.length_a   1.000
_cell.length_b   1.000
_cell.length_c   1.000
_cell.angle_alpha   90.00
_cell.angle_beta   90.00
_cell.angle_gamma   90.00
#
_symmetry.space_group_name_H-M   'P 1'
#
loop_
_entity.id
_entity.type
_entity.pdbx_description
1 polymer ?
#
loop_
_entity_poly.entity_id
_entity_poly.type
_entity_poly.pdbx_seq_one_letter_code
_entity_poly.pdbx_strand_id
1 'polypeptide(L)'
;MNQKRFLILITCVSAIGGLLFGYDTGVINGAQFYLTKYFDLDPQMQGFVVGSALIGCFAGAIIAGPLSIKIGRKNSLIISAILFTISAWGSGLPGFMPETVPLLVVFRLVGGLGIGMTSMNAPMYIAEIAPAAKRGKLVTYYQMAVVIGFFVVFLATFFIGSNLTEAENIQVGWRRMFWSELIPSFLFLGLLFIVPKSPRWLALKGRNEEALAVLTKIHGKENAQKESENILKDSDGKVRKLKMSDFTKIALVIIAIGSVFSMLQQFTGINAVLYYGSDIFEKALGFGKDDILVQQVLLAFVNLIFTFVAMFTIDKLGRKPLLYIGSIGMLVGFLLLGITLQQQSIGFLSLLGVLIFIASFAMSMGPVVWVLLSEMFPNKIRSVAMSVAVAAQWAANYFVTQTFPMVTESETNNNEFWNGSLPYFIFIGFILFIIFFTYKFIPETKGKSLEELEQVWEK
;
A
#
# COMPACT_ATOMS: atom_id res chain seq x y z
N MET A 1 -5.24 -29.97 -8.55
CA MET A 1 -4.10 -29.05 -8.22
C MET A 1 -3.65 -29.32 -6.79
N ASN A 2 -2.32 -29.40 -6.53
CA ASN A 2 -1.79 -29.60 -5.18
C ASN A 2 -2.17 -28.40 -4.28
N GLN A 3 -2.50 -28.65 -3.00
CA GLN A 3 -2.91 -27.66 -1.98
C GLN A 3 -1.95 -26.45 -1.93
N LYS A 4 -0.64 -26.69 -1.89
CA LYS A 4 0.38 -25.63 -1.88
C LYS A 4 0.31 -24.73 -3.12
N ARG A 5 0.11 -25.31 -4.30
CA ARG A 5 -0.03 -24.54 -5.57
C ARG A 5 -1.33 -23.74 -5.58
N PHE A 6 -2.41 -24.32 -5.02
CA PHE A 6 -3.68 -23.62 -4.92
C PHE A 6 -3.61 -22.42 -3.98
N LEU A 7 -3.01 -22.59 -2.78
CA LEU A 7 -2.80 -21.50 -1.83
C LEU A 7 -1.98 -20.36 -2.45
N ILE A 8 -0.87 -20.68 -3.14
CA ILE A 8 -0.05 -19.67 -3.81
C ILE A 8 -0.86 -18.96 -4.90
N LEU A 9 -1.61 -19.69 -5.73
CA LEU A 9 -2.42 -19.12 -6.79
C LEU A 9 -3.42 -18.10 -6.25
N ILE A 10 -4.23 -18.46 -5.25
CA ILE A 10 -5.25 -17.55 -4.68
C ILE A 10 -4.62 -16.37 -3.94
N THR A 11 -3.43 -16.56 -3.36
CA THR A 11 -2.65 -15.47 -2.77
C THR A 11 -2.18 -14.50 -3.84
N CYS A 12 -1.56 -14.99 -4.94
CA CYS A 12 -1.12 -14.16 -6.05
C CYS A 12 -2.29 -13.40 -6.69
N VAL A 13 -3.42 -14.07 -6.94
CA VAL A 13 -4.61 -13.42 -7.49
C VAL A 13 -5.09 -12.30 -6.57
N SER A 14 -5.17 -12.55 -5.27
CA SER A 14 -5.59 -11.52 -4.31
C SER A 14 -4.58 -10.36 -4.22
N ALA A 15 -3.29 -10.64 -4.42
CA ALA A 15 -2.23 -9.65 -4.42
C ALA A 15 -2.24 -8.74 -5.67
N ILE A 16 -2.91 -9.14 -6.79
CA ILE A 16 -3.05 -8.29 -7.99
C ILE A 16 -3.73 -6.95 -7.64
N GLY A 17 -4.61 -6.92 -6.64
CA GLY A 17 -5.13 -5.66 -6.12
C GLY A 17 -4.03 -4.69 -5.63
N GLY A 18 -2.93 -5.21 -5.08
CA GLY A 18 -1.74 -4.43 -4.78
C GLY A 18 -0.99 -3.98 -6.04
N LEU A 19 -0.88 -4.84 -7.05
CA LEU A 19 -0.29 -4.47 -8.35
C LEU A 19 -1.05 -3.29 -8.96
N LEU A 20 -2.37 -3.32 -8.97
CA LEU A 20 -3.21 -2.23 -9.46
C LEU A 20 -3.05 -0.95 -8.64
N PHE A 21 -2.89 -1.07 -7.32
CA PHE A 21 -2.52 0.09 -6.49
C PHE A 21 -1.22 0.73 -6.97
N GLY A 22 -0.14 -0.06 -7.14
CA GLY A 22 1.14 0.44 -7.63
C GLY A 22 1.04 1.01 -9.05
N TYR A 23 0.25 0.36 -9.91
CA TYR A 23 0.04 0.78 -11.29
C TYR A 23 -0.70 2.11 -11.39
N ASP A 24 -1.87 2.26 -10.75
CA ASP A 24 -2.67 3.50 -10.78
C ASP A 24 -1.93 4.69 -10.15
N THR A 25 -1.16 4.42 -9.07
CA THR A 25 -0.33 5.46 -8.45
C THR A 25 0.85 5.85 -9.34
N GLY A 26 1.43 4.90 -10.08
CA GLY A 26 2.56 5.17 -10.96
C GLY A 26 2.17 5.77 -12.30
N VAL A 27 0.99 5.46 -12.84
CA VAL A 27 0.55 5.95 -14.16
C VAL A 27 0.42 7.48 -14.19
N ILE A 28 -0.05 8.08 -13.10
CA ILE A 28 -0.17 9.54 -13.02
C ILE A 28 1.18 10.24 -13.12
N ASN A 29 2.25 9.64 -12.57
CA ASN A 29 3.61 10.16 -12.69
C ASN A 29 4.07 10.27 -14.14
N GLY A 30 3.79 9.28 -14.98
CA GLY A 30 4.12 9.33 -16.41
C GLY A 30 3.21 10.25 -17.22
N ALA A 31 1.94 10.38 -16.82
CA ALA A 31 0.93 11.13 -17.55
C ALA A 31 0.87 12.62 -17.19
N GLN A 32 1.22 13.01 -15.94
CA GLN A 32 0.95 14.35 -15.38
C GLN A 32 1.56 15.49 -16.21
N PHE A 33 2.77 15.33 -16.74
CA PHE A 33 3.44 16.35 -17.52
C PHE A 33 2.63 16.69 -18.79
N TYR A 34 2.18 15.67 -19.52
CA TYR A 34 1.42 15.84 -20.76
C TYR A 34 -0.01 16.33 -20.48
N LEU A 35 -0.61 15.82 -19.44
CA LEU A 35 -1.95 16.17 -18.99
C LEU A 35 -2.01 17.63 -18.53
N THR A 36 -0.99 18.11 -17.80
CA THR A 36 -0.86 19.50 -17.38
C THR A 36 -0.83 20.43 -18.57
N LYS A 37 -0.05 20.10 -19.60
CA LYS A 37 0.01 20.87 -20.85
C LYS A 37 -1.31 20.79 -21.65
N TYR A 38 -1.97 19.62 -21.67
CA TYR A 38 -3.22 19.43 -22.41
C TYR A 38 -4.36 20.29 -21.88
N PHE A 39 -4.49 20.36 -20.54
CA PHE A 39 -5.56 21.12 -19.87
C PHE A 39 -5.14 22.51 -19.40
N ASP A 40 -3.91 22.93 -19.67
CA ASP A 40 -3.33 24.19 -19.20
C ASP A 40 -3.53 24.39 -17.68
N LEU A 41 -3.14 23.35 -16.91
CA LEU A 41 -3.35 23.34 -15.46
C LEU A 41 -2.32 24.22 -14.75
N ASP A 42 -2.82 25.08 -13.85
CA ASP A 42 -1.96 25.74 -12.89
C ASP A 42 -1.42 24.74 -11.83
N PRO A 43 -0.33 25.08 -11.11
CA PRO A 43 0.28 24.17 -10.13
C PRO A 43 -0.68 23.66 -9.04
N GLN A 44 -1.66 24.48 -8.63
CA GLN A 44 -2.63 24.12 -7.61
C GLN A 44 -3.61 23.08 -8.15
N MET A 45 -4.11 23.29 -9.36
CA MET A 45 -5.02 22.34 -10.02
C MET A 45 -4.31 21.05 -10.41
N GLN A 46 -3.05 21.12 -10.84
CA GLN A 46 -2.21 19.94 -11.08
C GLN A 46 -2.09 19.09 -9.82
N GLY A 47 -1.73 19.71 -8.67
CA GLY A 47 -1.66 19.02 -7.39
C GLY A 47 -2.99 18.39 -6.98
N PHE A 48 -4.11 19.07 -7.21
CA PHE A 48 -5.45 18.55 -6.93
C PHE A 48 -5.80 17.34 -7.81
N VAL A 49 -5.52 17.38 -9.10
CA VAL A 49 -5.76 16.26 -10.04
C VAL A 49 -4.92 15.05 -9.63
N VAL A 50 -3.64 15.25 -9.30
CA VAL A 50 -2.76 14.17 -8.82
C VAL A 50 -3.25 13.60 -7.48
N GLY A 51 -3.58 14.47 -6.53
CA GLY A 51 -4.03 14.09 -5.18
C GLY A 51 -5.45 13.53 -5.10
N SER A 52 -6.29 13.74 -6.11
CA SER A 52 -7.71 13.33 -6.09
C SER A 52 -7.90 11.84 -5.81
N ALA A 53 -7.03 10.97 -6.35
CA ALA A 53 -7.07 9.55 -6.08
C ALA A 53 -6.88 9.22 -4.58
N LEU A 54 -6.04 9.96 -3.85
CA LEU A 54 -5.80 9.75 -2.41
C LEU A 54 -7.06 10.02 -1.58
N ILE A 55 -7.86 11.01 -1.98
CA ILE A 55 -9.18 11.28 -1.37
C ILE A 55 -10.10 10.08 -1.60
N GLY A 56 -10.10 9.54 -2.82
CA GLY A 56 -10.80 8.30 -3.14
C GLY A 56 -10.33 7.12 -2.29
N CYS A 57 -9.01 6.97 -2.09
CA CYS A 57 -8.43 5.91 -1.26
C CYS A 57 -8.92 5.99 0.20
N PHE A 58 -8.95 7.18 0.77
CA PHE A 58 -9.48 7.41 2.11
C PHE A 58 -10.95 6.97 2.22
N ALA A 59 -11.80 7.43 1.31
CA ALA A 59 -13.21 7.06 1.29
C ALA A 59 -13.41 5.56 1.05
N GLY A 60 -12.64 4.97 0.11
CA GLY A 60 -12.67 3.54 -0.19
C GLY A 60 -12.29 2.67 1.00
N ALA A 61 -11.28 3.06 1.76
CA ALA A 61 -10.87 2.36 2.97
C ALA A 61 -11.96 2.37 4.05
N ILE A 62 -12.66 3.50 4.25
CA ILE A 62 -13.78 3.60 5.20
C ILE A 62 -14.93 2.68 4.79
N ILE A 63 -15.30 2.69 3.51
CA ILE A 63 -16.40 1.90 2.97
C ILE A 63 -16.08 0.39 2.99
N ALA A 64 -14.82 0.03 2.80
CA ALA A 64 -14.37 -1.33 2.66
C ALA A 64 -14.70 -2.21 3.87
N GLY A 65 -14.57 -1.71 5.10
CA GLY A 65 -14.84 -2.45 6.32
C GLY A 65 -16.27 -2.96 6.43
N PRO A 66 -17.28 -2.06 6.50
CA PRO A 66 -18.69 -2.45 6.53
C PRO A 66 -19.10 -3.31 5.33
N LEU A 67 -18.62 -2.98 4.13
CA LEU A 67 -18.92 -3.74 2.92
C LEU A 67 -18.37 -5.16 3.01
N SER A 68 -17.12 -5.30 3.44
CA SER A 68 -16.45 -6.60 3.60
C SER A 68 -17.15 -7.51 4.61
N ILE A 69 -17.72 -6.95 5.68
CA ILE A 69 -18.55 -7.70 6.63
C ILE A 69 -19.83 -8.18 5.95
N LYS A 70 -20.48 -7.33 5.16
CA LYS A 70 -21.79 -7.62 4.54
C LYS A 70 -21.66 -8.67 3.43
N ILE A 71 -20.78 -8.47 2.45
CA ILE A 71 -20.69 -9.26 1.23
C ILE A 71 -19.48 -10.19 1.15
N GLY A 72 -18.53 -10.07 2.09
CA GLY A 72 -17.29 -10.85 2.15
C GLY A 72 -16.13 -10.23 1.36
N ARG A 73 -14.91 -10.72 1.66
CA ARG A 73 -13.66 -10.18 1.13
C ARG A 73 -13.57 -10.34 -0.38
N LYS A 74 -13.91 -11.54 -0.92
CA LYS A 74 -13.92 -11.82 -2.36
C LYS A 74 -14.80 -10.84 -3.14
N ASN A 75 -16.05 -10.67 -2.72
CA ASN A 75 -16.97 -9.80 -3.44
C ASN A 75 -16.56 -8.32 -3.34
N SER A 76 -15.98 -7.91 -2.22
CA SER A 76 -15.41 -6.59 -2.07
C SER A 76 -14.22 -6.36 -3.02
N LEU A 77 -13.34 -7.35 -3.20
CA LEU A 77 -12.26 -7.30 -4.19
C LEU A 77 -12.79 -7.26 -5.63
N ILE A 78 -13.89 -7.97 -5.94
CA ILE A 78 -14.54 -7.89 -7.27
C ILE A 78 -15.06 -6.47 -7.54
N ILE A 79 -15.70 -5.83 -6.54
CA ILE A 79 -16.14 -4.43 -6.67
C ILE A 79 -14.93 -3.52 -6.92
N SER A 80 -13.83 -3.71 -6.18
CA SER A 80 -12.61 -2.93 -6.41
C SER A 80 -12.06 -3.10 -7.82
N ALA A 81 -12.05 -4.33 -8.36
CA ALA A 81 -11.60 -4.61 -9.72
C ALA A 81 -12.47 -3.91 -10.78
N ILE A 82 -13.79 -3.84 -10.55
CA ILE A 82 -14.71 -3.06 -11.40
C ILE A 82 -14.40 -1.57 -11.31
N LEU A 83 -14.14 -1.03 -10.11
CA LEU A 83 -13.80 0.38 -9.92
C LEU A 83 -12.48 0.74 -10.62
N PHE A 84 -11.44 -0.11 -10.54
CA PHE A 84 -10.19 0.06 -11.30
C PHE A 84 -10.45 0.09 -12.81
N THR A 85 -11.25 -0.85 -13.32
CA THR A 85 -11.57 -0.91 -14.76
C THR A 85 -12.30 0.36 -15.22
N ILE A 86 -13.27 0.85 -14.45
CA ILE A 86 -14.00 2.09 -14.74
C ILE A 86 -13.06 3.29 -14.70
N SER A 87 -12.19 3.36 -13.68
CA SER A 87 -11.21 4.44 -13.53
C SER A 87 -10.22 4.47 -14.68
N ALA A 88 -9.58 3.36 -14.99
CA ALA A 88 -8.60 3.26 -16.06
C ALA A 88 -9.19 3.67 -17.43
N TRP A 89 -10.40 3.19 -17.72
CA TRP A 89 -11.10 3.54 -18.93
C TRP A 89 -11.51 5.01 -18.98
N GLY A 90 -12.12 5.50 -17.90
CA GLY A 90 -12.67 6.84 -17.84
C GLY A 90 -11.61 7.93 -17.68
N SER A 91 -10.50 7.67 -16.99
CA SER A 91 -9.39 8.63 -16.84
C SER A 91 -8.69 8.92 -18.18
N GLY A 92 -8.77 8.01 -19.15
CA GLY A 92 -8.33 8.28 -20.52
C GLY A 92 -9.29 9.16 -21.32
N LEU A 93 -10.46 9.56 -20.79
CA LEU A 93 -11.49 10.40 -21.43
C LEU A 93 -11.76 9.97 -22.87
N PRO A 94 -12.47 8.85 -23.12
CA PRO A 94 -12.81 8.40 -24.48
C PRO A 94 -13.51 9.51 -25.27
N GLY A 95 -13.25 9.61 -26.59
CA GLY A 95 -13.62 10.77 -27.43
C GLY A 95 -15.11 11.11 -27.56
N PHE A 96 -16.01 10.27 -27.02
CA PHE A 96 -17.43 10.58 -26.91
C PHE A 96 -17.80 11.26 -25.57
N MET A 97 -16.84 11.39 -24.63
CA MET A 97 -17.02 12.06 -23.34
C MET A 97 -16.52 13.50 -23.42
N PRO A 98 -17.11 14.41 -22.60
CA PRO A 98 -16.57 15.75 -22.44
C PRO A 98 -15.12 15.70 -21.92
N GLU A 99 -14.21 16.37 -22.58
CA GLU A 99 -12.81 16.44 -22.19
C GLU A 99 -12.62 17.55 -21.14
N THR A 100 -12.96 17.25 -19.90
CA THR A 100 -12.92 18.22 -18.79
C THR A 100 -12.16 17.70 -17.58
N VAL A 101 -11.47 18.58 -16.88
CA VAL A 101 -10.74 18.26 -15.64
C VAL A 101 -11.66 17.68 -14.55
N PRO A 102 -12.89 18.22 -14.30
CA PRO A 102 -13.79 17.63 -13.31
C PRO A 102 -14.14 16.16 -13.60
N LEU A 103 -14.33 15.80 -14.86
CA LEU A 103 -14.64 14.40 -15.23
C LEU A 103 -13.44 13.50 -15.00
N LEU A 104 -12.23 13.93 -15.35
CA LEU A 104 -11.00 13.23 -15.02
C LEU A 104 -10.87 13.00 -13.50
N VAL A 105 -11.09 14.03 -12.69
CA VAL A 105 -11.06 13.95 -11.22
C VAL A 105 -12.07 12.92 -10.70
N VAL A 106 -13.28 12.88 -11.25
CA VAL A 106 -14.28 11.87 -10.86
C VAL A 106 -13.76 10.45 -11.11
N PHE A 107 -13.17 10.16 -12.26
CA PHE A 107 -12.61 8.83 -12.52
C PHE A 107 -11.39 8.51 -11.66
N ARG A 108 -10.55 9.50 -11.34
CA ARG A 108 -9.45 9.33 -10.39
C ARG A 108 -9.96 9.02 -8.97
N LEU A 109 -11.03 9.69 -8.51
CA LEU A 109 -11.70 9.36 -7.25
C LEU A 109 -12.23 7.92 -7.25
N VAL A 110 -12.82 7.47 -8.36
CA VAL A 110 -13.31 6.09 -8.51
C VAL A 110 -12.17 5.07 -8.43
N GLY A 111 -11.02 5.34 -9.06
CA GLY A 111 -9.81 4.51 -8.93
C GLY A 111 -9.32 4.46 -7.49
N GLY A 112 -9.24 5.62 -6.84
CA GLY A 112 -8.91 5.72 -5.44
C GLY A 112 -9.82 4.90 -4.53
N LEU A 113 -11.14 4.90 -4.75
CA LEU A 113 -12.06 4.00 -4.04
C LEU A 113 -11.64 2.54 -4.18
N GLY A 114 -11.28 2.09 -5.39
CA GLY A 114 -10.77 0.74 -5.66
C GLY A 114 -9.48 0.44 -4.89
N ILE A 115 -8.51 1.39 -4.89
CA ILE A 115 -7.25 1.28 -4.15
C ILE A 115 -7.52 1.15 -2.64
N GLY A 116 -8.31 2.04 -2.07
CA GLY A 116 -8.64 2.04 -0.63
C GLY A 116 -9.30 0.73 -0.20
N MET A 117 -10.23 0.21 -1.01
CA MET A 117 -10.89 -1.06 -0.74
C MET A 117 -9.93 -2.25 -0.84
N THR A 118 -9.03 -2.31 -1.81
CA THR A 118 -8.06 -3.40 -1.95
C THR A 118 -6.97 -3.36 -0.91
N SER A 119 -6.52 -2.17 -0.51
CA SER A 119 -5.50 -1.99 0.54
C SER A 119 -5.92 -2.60 1.88
N MET A 120 -7.22 -2.61 2.15
CA MET A 120 -7.78 -3.26 3.34
C MET A 120 -8.09 -4.74 3.10
N ASN A 121 -8.80 -5.06 2.00
CA ASN A 121 -9.36 -6.40 1.80
C ASN A 121 -8.34 -7.45 1.36
N ALA A 122 -7.34 -7.08 0.54
CA ALA A 122 -6.40 -8.06 0.01
C ALA A 122 -5.44 -8.61 1.09
N PRO A 123 -4.75 -7.79 1.90
CA PRO A 123 -3.93 -8.31 3.00
C PRO A 123 -4.75 -9.11 4.01
N MET A 124 -5.96 -8.63 4.34
CA MET A 124 -6.86 -9.32 5.26
C MET A 124 -7.30 -10.69 4.71
N TYR A 125 -7.71 -10.77 3.45
CA TYR A 125 -8.07 -12.04 2.82
C TYR A 125 -6.90 -13.03 2.82
N ILE A 126 -5.70 -12.55 2.43
CA ILE A 126 -4.48 -13.39 2.41
C ILE A 126 -4.17 -13.89 3.82
N ALA A 127 -4.28 -13.05 4.84
CA ALA A 127 -4.05 -13.46 6.24
C ALA A 127 -5.07 -14.50 6.73
N GLU A 128 -6.32 -14.42 6.27
CA GLU A 128 -7.40 -15.35 6.64
C GLU A 128 -7.28 -16.74 6.00
N ILE A 129 -6.60 -16.86 4.86
CA ILE A 129 -6.35 -18.14 4.16
C ILE A 129 -4.98 -18.73 4.48
N ALA A 130 -4.05 -17.94 5.02
CA ALA A 130 -2.67 -18.32 5.24
C ALA A 130 -2.48 -19.12 6.54
N PRO A 131 -1.69 -20.23 6.51
CA PRO A 131 -1.24 -20.89 7.73
C PRO A 131 -0.42 -19.93 8.60
N ALA A 132 -0.55 -19.99 9.94
CA ALA A 132 0.11 -19.09 10.89
C ALA A 132 1.64 -18.98 10.62
N ALA A 133 2.31 -20.12 10.40
CA ALA A 133 3.75 -20.18 10.19
C ALA A 133 4.25 -19.48 8.89
N LYS A 134 3.36 -19.20 7.92
CA LYS A 134 3.70 -18.60 6.62
C LYS A 134 2.90 -17.33 6.32
N ARG A 135 2.11 -16.85 7.28
CA ARG A 135 1.18 -15.74 7.08
C ARG A 135 1.91 -14.46 6.68
N GLY A 136 2.95 -14.08 7.40
CA GLY A 136 3.75 -12.92 7.10
C GLY A 136 4.29 -12.95 5.67
N LYS A 137 4.93 -14.05 5.27
CA LYS A 137 5.42 -14.24 3.92
C LYS A 137 4.31 -14.10 2.87
N LEU A 138 3.14 -14.73 3.09
CA LEU A 138 2.04 -14.68 2.12
C LEU A 138 1.41 -13.29 2.03
N VAL A 139 1.26 -12.58 3.14
CA VAL A 139 0.77 -11.19 3.14
C VAL A 139 1.76 -10.24 2.46
N THR A 140 3.07 -10.51 2.57
CA THR A 140 4.11 -9.72 1.86
C THR A 140 3.96 -9.81 0.32
N TYR A 141 3.29 -10.83 -0.24
CA TYR A 141 2.97 -10.88 -1.67
C TYR A 141 2.13 -9.68 -2.12
N TYR A 142 1.29 -9.13 -1.22
CA TYR A 142 0.56 -7.89 -1.53
C TYR A 142 1.52 -6.71 -1.74
N GLN A 143 2.45 -6.48 -0.81
CA GLN A 143 3.44 -5.42 -0.95
C GLN A 143 4.37 -5.65 -2.15
N MET A 144 4.77 -6.88 -2.40
CA MET A 144 5.53 -7.24 -3.60
C MET A 144 4.78 -6.88 -4.88
N ALA A 145 3.48 -7.17 -4.92
CA ALA A 145 2.65 -6.83 -6.06
C ALA A 145 2.51 -5.31 -6.26
N VAL A 146 2.43 -4.52 -5.16
CA VAL A 146 2.46 -3.04 -5.24
C VAL A 146 3.75 -2.56 -5.92
N VAL A 147 4.90 -3.08 -5.49
CA VAL A 147 6.21 -2.67 -6.04
C VAL A 147 6.38 -3.12 -7.49
N ILE A 148 5.92 -4.34 -7.83
CA ILE A 148 5.88 -4.81 -9.23
C ILE A 148 4.96 -3.90 -10.06
N GLY A 149 3.83 -3.46 -9.52
CA GLY A 149 2.91 -2.54 -10.18
C GLY A 149 3.58 -1.23 -10.57
N PHE A 150 4.33 -0.61 -9.66
CA PHE A 150 5.14 0.57 -9.96
C PHE A 150 6.17 0.31 -11.06
N PHE A 151 6.89 -0.80 -10.97
CA PHE A 151 7.91 -1.13 -11.97
C PHE A 151 7.30 -1.34 -13.36
N VAL A 152 6.20 -2.10 -13.44
CA VAL A 152 5.52 -2.39 -14.70
C VAL A 152 4.92 -1.14 -15.33
N VAL A 153 4.31 -0.25 -14.53
CA VAL A 153 3.74 0.99 -15.08
C VAL A 153 4.80 1.95 -15.58
N PHE A 154 5.96 2.07 -14.90
CA PHE A 154 7.06 2.91 -15.40
C PHE A 154 7.58 2.40 -16.74
N LEU A 155 7.71 1.08 -16.91
CA LEU A 155 8.04 0.51 -18.21
C LEU A 155 6.94 0.78 -19.24
N ALA A 156 5.66 0.61 -18.89
CA ALA A 156 4.56 0.84 -19.81
C ALA A 156 4.48 2.30 -20.26
N THR A 157 4.58 3.26 -19.32
CA THR A 157 4.54 4.70 -19.65
C THR A 157 5.77 5.13 -20.45
N PHE A 158 6.96 4.56 -20.14
CA PHE A 158 8.17 4.79 -20.94
C PHE A 158 7.98 4.30 -22.38
N PHE A 159 7.55 3.05 -22.59
CA PHE A 159 7.35 2.53 -23.96
C PHE A 159 6.25 3.27 -24.72
N ILE A 160 5.17 3.70 -24.06
CA ILE A 160 4.12 4.48 -24.72
C ILE A 160 4.65 5.86 -25.09
N GLY A 161 5.34 6.53 -24.16
CA GLY A 161 5.85 7.89 -24.37
C GLY A 161 6.99 7.97 -25.39
N SER A 162 7.92 7.00 -25.38
CA SER A 162 9.08 6.99 -26.28
C SER A 162 8.73 6.70 -27.75
N ASN A 163 7.57 6.07 -28.00
CA ASN A 163 7.09 5.79 -29.35
C ASN A 163 6.26 6.94 -29.98
N LEU A 164 6.07 8.04 -29.25
CA LEU A 164 5.27 9.19 -29.67
C LEU A 164 6.11 10.48 -29.58
N THR A 165 5.84 11.44 -30.45
CA THR A 165 6.38 12.81 -30.31
C THR A 165 5.78 13.50 -29.09
N GLU A 166 6.39 14.59 -28.63
CA GLU A 166 5.86 15.37 -27.49
C GLU A 166 4.44 15.87 -27.78
N ALA A 167 4.17 16.36 -28.98
CA ALA A 167 2.84 16.82 -29.39
C ALA A 167 1.80 15.69 -29.36
N GLU A 168 2.15 14.49 -29.83
CA GLU A 168 1.29 13.31 -29.77
C GLU A 168 1.08 12.83 -28.33
N ASN A 169 2.11 12.91 -27.50
CA ASN A 169 2.00 12.58 -26.08
C ASN A 169 1.03 13.52 -25.35
N ILE A 170 1.06 14.83 -25.67
CA ILE A 170 0.12 15.82 -25.12
C ILE A 170 -1.30 15.51 -25.60
N GLN A 171 -1.51 15.10 -26.85
CA GLN A 171 -2.86 14.86 -27.39
C GLN A 171 -3.44 13.50 -27.00
N VAL A 172 -2.65 12.44 -27.09
CA VAL A 172 -3.14 11.04 -26.98
C VAL A 172 -2.32 10.20 -26.03
N GLY A 173 -1.03 10.47 -25.84
CA GLY A 173 -0.11 9.60 -25.09
C GLY A 173 -0.56 9.37 -23.65
N TRP A 174 -0.91 10.40 -22.91
CA TRP A 174 -1.38 10.31 -21.54
C TRP A 174 -2.66 9.47 -21.41
N ARG A 175 -3.55 9.50 -22.42
CA ARG A 175 -4.77 8.66 -22.44
C ARG A 175 -4.41 7.18 -22.56
N ARG A 176 -3.46 6.85 -23.47
CA ARG A 176 -2.96 5.47 -23.65
C ARG A 176 -2.26 4.95 -22.40
N MET A 177 -1.57 5.84 -21.65
CA MET A 177 -0.96 5.49 -20.38
C MET A 177 -2.03 5.04 -19.38
N PHE A 178 -3.13 5.78 -19.20
CA PHE A 178 -4.26 5.35 -18.35
C PHE A 178 -4.91 4.06 -18.87
N TRP A 179 -5.16 3.94 -20.17
CA TRP A 179 -5.79 2.74 -20.74
C TRP A 179 -4.90 1.50 -20.63
N SER A 180 -3.60 1.63 -20.49
CA SER A 180 -2.71 0.49 -20.28
C SER A 180 -3.04 -0.28 -19.00
N GLU A 181 -3.64 0.37 -18.00
CA GLU A 181 -4.11 -0.24 -16.76
C GLU A 181 -5.32 -1.16 -16.96
N LEU A 182 -6.06 -1.05 -18.06
CA LEU A 182 -7.17 -1.94 -18.37
C LEU A 182 -6.73 -3.41 -18.44
N ILE A 183 -5.51 -3.68 -18.92
CA ILE A 183 -4.98 -5.04 -19.03
C ILE A 183 -4.91 -5.72 -17.66
N PRO A 184 -4.17 -5.21 -16.67
CA PRO A 184 -4.13 -5.83 -15.35
C PRO A 184 -5.47 -5.76 -14.60
N SER A 185 -6.33 -4.75 -14.87
CA SER A 185 -7.66 -4.63 -14.26
C SER A 185 -8.60 -5.73 -14.69
N PHE A 186 -8.71 -6.01 -16.00
CA PHE A 186 -9.50 -7.13 -16.52
C PHE A 186 -8.94 -8.48 -16.08
N LEU A 187 -7.61 -8.64 -16.05
CA LEU A 187 -6.97 -9.85 -15.55
C LEU A 187 -7.36 -10.09 -14.07
N PHE A 188 -7.30 -9.07 -13.23
CA PHE A 188 -7.70 -9.16 -11.83
C PHE A 188 -9.16 -9.55 -11.69
N LEU A 189 -10.06 -8.84 -12.39
CA LEU A 189 -11.49 -9.11 -12.37
C LEU A 189 -11.79 -10.57 -12.77
N GLY A 190 -11.20 -11.05 -13.86
CA GLY A 190 -11.40 -12.43 -14.34
C GLY A 190 -10.87 -13.49 -13.38
N LEU A 191 -9.65 -13.28 -12.83
CA LEU A 191 -9.03 -14.24 -11.92
C LEU A 191 -9.72 -14.30 -10.55
N LEU A 192 -10.36 -13.24 -10.09
CA LEU A 192 -11.09 -13.24 -8.81
C LEU A 192 -12.25 -14.25 -8.76
N PHE A 193 -12.80 -14.67 -9.91
CA PHE A 193 -13.84 -15.71 -9.94
C PHE A 193 -13.30 -17.07 -9.48
N ILE A 194 -12.00 -17.36 -9.66
CA ILE A 194 -11.34 -18.60 -9.22
C ILE A 194 -11.11 -18.61 -7.70
N VAL A 195 -10.98 -17.44 -7.08
CA VAL A 195 -10.68 -17.27 -5.66
C VAL A 195 -11.89 -17.71 -4.81
N PRO A 196 -11.73 -18.58 -3.79
CA PRO A 196 -12.84 -18.95 -2.90
C PRO A 196 -13.21 -17.81 -1.95
N LYS A 197 -14.36 -17.88 -1.33
CA LYS A 197 -14.71 -16.98 -0.21
C LYS A 197 -13.80 -17.28 0.99
N SER A 198 -13.55 -16.25 1.83
CA SER A 198 -12.76 -16.44 3.04
C SER A 198 -13.42 -17.45 3.98
N PRO A 199 -12.68 -18.46 4.48
CA PRO A 199 -13.22 -19.44 5.43
C PRO A 199 -13.64 -18.78 6.74
N ARG A 200 -12.90 -17.78 7.23
CA ARG A 200 -13.25 -17.04 8.44
C ARG A 200 -14.54 -16.23 8.26
N TRP A 201 -14.72 -15.58 7.11
CA TRP A 201 -15.96 -14.88 6.81
C TRP A 201 -17.14 -15.83 6.69
N LEU A 202 -16.96 -17.02 6.08
CA LEU A 202 -18.00 -18.04 5.99
C LEU A 202 -18.43 -18.53 7.38
N ALA A 203 -17.48 -18.80 8.27
CA ALA A 203 -17.76 -19.17 9.66
C ALA A 203 -18.51 -18.06 10.41
N LEU A 204 -18.10 -16.79 10.27
CA LEU A 204 -18.81 -15.63 10.85
C LEU A 204 -20.25 -15.48 10.32
N LYS A 205 -20.57 -16.04 9.15
CA LYS A 205 -21.94 -16.10 8.59
C LYS A 205 -22.69 -17.39 8.92
N GLY A 206 -22.12 -18.28 9.76
CA GLY A 206 -22.71 -19.58 10.10
C GLY A 206 -22.64 -20.63 8.99
N ARG A 207 -21.86 -20.39 7.92
CA ARG A 207 -21.71 -21.30 6.77
C ARG A 207 -20.52 -22.23 6.99
N ASN A 208 -20.57 -23.02 8.09
CA ASN A 208 -19.43 -23.78 8.58
C ASN A 208 -19.00 -24.91 7.64
N GLU A 209 -19.94 -25.58 6.96
CA GLU A 209 -19.63 -26.63 5.98
C GLU A 209 -18.83 -26.08 4.80
N GLU A 210 -19.22 -24.92 4.29
CA GLU A 210 -18.49 -24.26 3.20
C GLU A 210 -17.11 -23.78 3.66
N ALA A 211 -17.01 -23.26 4.90
CA ALA A 211 -15.72 -22.88 5.49
C ALA A 211 -14.77 -24.08 5.57
N LEU A 212 -15.27 -25.23 6.07
CA LEU A 212 -14.48 -26.47 6.14
C LEU A 212 -14.08 -26.99 4.75
N ALA A 213 -14.98 -26.92 3.77
CA ALA A 213 -14.68 -27.32 2.39
C ALA A 213 -13.55 -26.45 1.78
N VAL A 214 -13.58 -25.15 2.01
CA VAL A 214 -12.51 -24.22 1.56
C VAL A 214 -11.20 -24.54 2.28
N LEU A 215 -11.21 -24.69 3.61
CA LEU A 215 -10.02 -25.04 4.41
C LEU A 215 -9.43 -26.37 3.96
N THR A 216 -10.27 -27.39 3.69
CA THR A 216 -9.82 -28.69 3.18
C THR A 216 -9.10 -28.55 1.84
N LYS A 217 -9.61 -27.71 0.95
CA LYS A 217 -8.98 -27.46 -0.34
C LYS A 217 -7.65 -26.75 -0.22
N ILE A 218 -7.47 -25.88 0.79
CA ILE A 218 -6.26 -25.08 0.99
C ILE A 218 -5.22 -25.82 1.85
N HIS A 219 -5.63 -26.42 2.98
CA HIS A 219 -4.74 -26.96 4.01
C HIS A 219 -4.74 -28.48 4.10
N GLY A 220 -5.65 -29.17 3.40
CA GLY A 220 -5.86 -30.60 3.52
C GLY A 220 -6.79 -30.96 4.69
N LYS A 221 -7.31 -32.19 4.67
CA LYS A 221 -8.40 -32.63 5.56
C LYS A 221 -8.04 -32.55 7.05
N GLU A 222 -6.85 -32.98 7.43
CA GLU A 222 -6.41 -33.01 8.83
C GLU A 222 -6.21 -31.61 9.41
N ASN A 223 -5.47 -30.75 8.68
CA ASN A 223 -5.21 -29.38 9.13
C ASN A 223 -6.47 -28.50 9.06
N ALA A 224 -7.36 -28.76 8.08
CA ALA A 224 -8.62 -28.04 7.94
C ALA A 224 -9.54 -28.25 9.15
N GLN A 225 -9.56 -29.45 9.71
CA GLN A 225 -10.40 -29.75 10.87
C GLN A 225 -9.94 -29.00 12.11
N LYS A 226 -8.61 -29.01 12.38
CA LYS A 226 -8.00 -28.24 13.48
C LYS A 226 -8.24 -26.74 13.35
N GLU A 227 -8.03 -26.19 12.14
CA GLU A 227 -8.25 -24.76 11.87
C GLU A 227 -9.73 -24.39 11.99
N SER A 228 -10.65 -25.25 11.51
CA SER A 228 -12.09 -25.05 11.65
C SER A 228 -12.54 -25.04 13.11
N GLU A 229 -12.03 -25.94 13.93
CA GLU A 229 -12.32 -25.97 15.37
C GLU A 229 -11.83 -24.69 16.06
N ASN A 230 -10.64 -24.20 15.71
CA ASN A 230 -10.11 -22.94 16.26
C ASN A 230 -11.01 -21.76 15.89
N ILE A 231 -11.41 -21.65 14.61
CA ILE A 231 -12.31 -20.59 14.15
C ILE A 231 -13.67 -20.65 14.85
N LEU A 232 -14.21 -21.86 15.08
CA LEU A 232 -15.51 -22.06 15.74
C LEU A 232 -15.46 -21.77 17.25
N LYS A 233 -14.36 -22.10 17.92
CA LYS A 233 -14.14 -21.73 19.34
C LYS A 233 -14.20 -20.23 19.54
N ASP A 234 -13.56 -19.46 18.63
CA ASP A 234 -13.57 -17.99 18.66
C ASP A 234 -14.94 -17.37 18.38
N SER A 235 -15.79 -18.06 17.59
CA SER A 235 -17.07 -17.52 17.16
C SER A 235 -18.25 -17.88 18.08
N ASP A 236 -18.04 -18.59 19.21
CA ASP A 236 -19.13 -19.17 20.08
C ASP A 236 -20.18 -19.96 19.29
N GLY A 237 -19.85 -20.41 18.06
CA GLY A 237 -20.77 -21.16 17.19
C GLY A 237 -22.03 -20.39 16.73
N LYS A 238 -22.12 -19.08 17.00
CA LYS A 238 -23.30 -18.26 16.71
C LYS A 238 -22.99 -17.21 15.62
N VAL A 239 -23.93 -17.05 14.71
CA VAL A 239 -23.94 -15.91 13.76
C VAL A 239 -24.15 -14.63 14.55
N ARG A 240 -23.08 -13.91 14.82
CA ARG A 240 -23.16 -12.68 15.61
C ARG A 240 -23.03 -11.45 14.71
N LYS A 241 -24.05 -10.60 14.71
CA LYS A 241 -23.96 -9.27 14.12
C LYS A 241 -23.00 -8.42 14.95
N LEU A 242 -22.14 -7.66 14.31
CA LEU A 242 -21.29 -6.68 14.96
C LEU A 242 -22.16 -5.70 15.77
N LYS A 243 -21.88 -5.56 17.05
CA LYS A 243 -22.59 -4.65 17.96
C LYS A 243 -21.61 -3.59 18.48
N MET A 244 -22.13 -2.45 18.91
CA MET A 244 -21.32 -1.42 19.57
C MET A 244 -20.61 -1.96 20.83
N SER A 245 -21.20 -2.94 21.52
CA SER A 245 -20.58 -3.63 22.66
C SER A 245 -19.32 -4.44 22.32
N ASP A 246 -19.07 -4.75 21.05
CA ASP A 246 -17.86 -5.45 20.61
C ASP A 246 -16.66 -4.49 20.56
N PHE A 247 -16.90 -3.17 20.56
CA PHE A 247 -15.89 -2.13 20.67
C PHE A 247 -15.57 -1.82 22.14
N THR A 248 -14.98 -2.80 22.81
CA THR A 248 -14.49 -2.64 24.19
C THR A 248 -13.39 -1.55 24.25
N LYS A 249 -13.07 -1.06 25.45
CA LYS A 249 -11.94 -0.12 25.62
C LYS A 249 -10.64 -0.67 25.04
N ILE A 250 -10.39 -1.97 25.23
CA ILE A 250 -9.21 -2.67 24.68
C ILE A 250 -9.24 -2.65 23.15
N ALA A 251 -10.38 -3.00 22.55
CA ALA A 251 -10.55 -2.97 21.09
C ALA A 251 -10.28 -1.57 20.51
N LEU A 252 -10.77 -0.52 21.13
CA LEU A 252 -10.53 0.86 20.71
C LEU A 252 -9.05 1.25 20.83
N VAL A 253 -8.37 0.81 21.89
CA VAL A 253 -6.91 1.02 22.05
C VAL A 253 -6.13 0.31 20.94
N ILE A 254 -6.49 -0.93 20.62
CA ILE A 254 -5.82 -1.68 19.55
C ILE A 254 -6.03 -1.00 18.18
N ILE A 255 -7.26 -0.52 17.91
CA ILE A 255 -7.56 0.25 16.69
C ILE A 255 -6.72 1.53 16.65
N ALA A 256 -6.60 2.26 17.75
CA ALA A 256 -5.80 3.46 17.84
C ALA A 256 -4.31 3.17 17.59
N ILE A 257 -3.76 2.10 18.21
CA ILE A 257 -2.38 1.66 17.98
C ILE A 257 -2.14 1.33 16.50
N GLY A 258 -3.01 0.53 15.88
CA GLY A 258 -2.90 0.17 14.47
C GLY A 258 -3.03 1.38 13.54
N SER A 259 -3.93 2.32 13.85
CA SER A 259 -4.11 3.55 13.08
C SER A 259 -2.89 4.45 13.16
N VAL A 260 -2.36 4.70 14.37
CA VAL A 260 -1.14 5.48 14.56
C VAL A 260 0.04 4.81 13.86
N PHE A 261 0.17 3.49 13.95
CA PHE A 261 1.24 2.76 13.27
C PHE A 261 1.16 2.88 11.74
N SER A 262 -0.06 2.84 11.19
CA SER A 262 -0.30 3.07 9.75
C SER A 262 0.06 4.50 9.32
N MET A 263 -0.30 5.50 10.12
CA MET A 263 0.07 6.90 9.86
C MET A 263 1.60 7.07 9.93
N LEU A 264 2.24 6.47 10.91
CA LEU A 264 3.70 6.54 11.09
C LEU A 264 4.44 5.94 9.89
N GLN A 265 3.90 4.92 9.23
CA GLN A 265 4.47 4.41 7.98
C GLN A 265 4.58 5.53 6.91
N GLN A 266 3.58 6.38 6.80
CA GLN A 266 3.58 7.48 5.84
C GLN A 266 4.52 8.62 6.27
N PHE A 267 4.58 8.88 7.57
CA PHE A 267 5.46 9.88 8.16
C PHE A 267 6.96 9.49 8.12
N THR A 268 7.29 8.27 7.66
CA THR A 268 8.68 7.96 7.27
C THR A 268 9.17 8.78 6.08
N GLY A 269 8.27 9.39 5.29
CA GLY A 269 8.61 10.14 4.09
C GLY A 269 8.70 9.30 2.82
N ILE A 270 8.30 8.02 2.83
CA ILE A 270 8.42 7.12 1.66
C ILE A 270 7.75 7.70 0.41
N ASN A 271 6.52 8.21 0.55
CA ASN A 271 5.79 8.76 -0.58
C ASN A 271 6.35 10.13 -1.04
N ALA A 272 6.93 10.92 -0.14
CA ALA A 272 7.68 12.10 -0.53
C ALA A 272 8.86 11.72 -1.45
N VAL A 273 9.64 10.69 -1.09
CA VAL A 273 10.75 10.22 -1.93
C VAL A 273 10.26 9.60 -3.25
N LEU A 274 9.15 8.85 -3.25
CA LEU A 274 8.64 8.20 -4.46
C LEU A 274 7.95 9.19 -5.42
N TYR A 275 7.23 10.20 -4.92
CA TYR A 275 6.47 11.13 -5.76
C TYR A 275 7.31 12.32 -6.22
N TYR A 276 8.21 12.80 -5.37
CA TYR A 276 9.07 13.96 -5.63
C TYR A 276 10.54 13.55 -5.82
N GLY A 277 10.78 12.27 -6.11
CA GLY A 277 12.13 11.73 -6.30
C GLY A 277 12.91 12.46 -7.38
N SER A 278 12.27 12.85 -8.49
CA SER A 278 12.89 13.65 -9.55
C SER A 278 13.43 15.00 -9.02
N ASP A 279 12.63 15.72 -8.24
CA ASP A 279 13.02 17.01 -7.66
C ASP A 279 14.13 16.83 -6.61
N ILE A 280 14.06 15.75 -5.84
CA ILE A 280 15.10 15.37 -4.87
C ILE A 280 16.41 15.08 -5.60
N PHE A 281 16.37 14.35 -6.71
CA PHE A 281 17.55 13.98 -7.48
C PHE A 281 18.14 15.17 -8.24
N GLU A 282 17.31 16.02 -8.82
CA GLU A 282 17.77 17.25 -9.49
C GLU A 282 18.46 18.18 -8.50
N LYS A 283 17.82 18.47 -7.36
CA LYS A 283 18.34 19.38 -6.34
C LYS A 283 19.44 18.75 -5.49
N ALA A 284 19.33 17.46 -5.14
CA ALA A 284 20.25 16.78 -4.24
C ALA A 284 21.46 16.13 -4.94
N LEU A 285 21.44 15.95 -6.25
CA LEU A 285 22.46 15.20 -6.97
C LEU A 285 23.04 15.93 -8.19
N GLY A 286 22.43 17.06 -8.57
CA GLY A 286 22.89 17.85 -9.72
C GLY A 286 22.82 17.10 -11.06
N PHE A 287 22.01 16.05 -11.14
CA PHE A 287 21.86 15.25 -12.35
C PHE A 287 20.96 15.95 -13.37
N GLY A 288 21.30 15.78 -14.64
CA GLY A 288 20.48 16.27 -15.75
C GLY A 288 19.18 15.49 -15.89
N LYS A 289 18.21 16.04 -16.64
CA LYS A 289 16.87 15.45 -16.81
C LYS A 289 16.88 14.00 -17.34
N ASP A 290 17.86 13.64 -18.17
CA ASP A 290 17.97 12.30 -18.74
C ASP A 290 18.41 11.24 -17.68
N ASP A 291 19.16 11.67 -16.67
CA ASP A 291 19.60 10.79 -15.58
C ASP A 291 18.49 10.52 -14.56
N ILE A 292 17.48 11.39 -14.45
CA ILE A 292 16.37 11.27 -13.50
C ILE A 292 15.56 9.99 -13.75
N LEU A 293 15.31 9.63 -15.01
CA LEU A 293 14.58 8.40 -15.36
C LEU A 293 15.36 7.15 -14.95
N VAL A 294 16.68 7.14 -15.15
CA VAL A 294 17.56 6.04 -14.76
C VAL A 294 17.53 5.85 -13.24
N GLN A 295 17.52 6.96 -12.50
CA GLN A 295 17.50 6.93 -11.02
C GLN A 295 16.15 6.44 -10.47
N GLN A 296 15.03 6.82 -11.07
CA GLN A 296 13.71 6.28 -10.69
C GLN A 296 13.65 4.77 -10.90
N VAL A 297 14.20 4.27 -12.02
CA VAL A 297 14.32 2.83 -12.25
C VAL A 297 15.21 2.17 -11.19
N LEU A 298 16.33 2.80 -10.81
CA LEU A 298 17.22 2.30 -9.77
C LEU A 298 16.51 2.24 -8.41
N LEU A 299 15.75 3.27 -8.03
CA LEU A 299 14.95 3.26 -6.80
C LEU A 299 13.91 2.14 -6.80
N ALA A 300 13.17 1.99 -7.91
CA ALA A 300 12.17 0.93 -8.05
C ALA A 300 12.81 -0.46 -7.99
N PHE A 301 14.00 -0.62 -8.57
CA PHE A 301 14.77 -1.87 -8.55
C PHE A 301 15.26 -2.22 -7.14
N VAL A 302 15.82 -1.25 -6.41
CA VAL A 302 16.23 -1.44 -5.00
C VAL A 302 15.02 -1.78 -4.14
N ASN A 303 13.91 -1.05 -4.30
CA ASN A 303 12.66 -1.33 -3.59
C ASN A 303 12.18 -2.78 -3.86
N LEU A 304 12.22 -3.23 -5.10
CA LEU A 304 11.85 -4.59 -5.49
C LEU A 304 12.73 -5.64 -4.83
N ILE A 305 14.07 -5.51 -4.91
CA ILE A 305 15.00 -6.46 -4.31
C ILE A 305 14.80 -6.56 -2.79
N PHE A 306 14.72 -5.44 -2.10
CA PHE A 306 14.60 -5.45 -0.64
C PHE A 306 13.21 -5.86 -0.16
N THR A 307 12.16 -5.71 -0.98
CA THR A 307 10.85 -6.32 -0.73
C THR A 307 10.94 -7.86 -0.86
N PHE A 308 11.74 -8.39 -1.80
CA PHE A 308 12.07 -9.83 -1.84
C PHE A 308 12.79 -10.29 -0.56
N VAL A 309 13.76 -9.53 -0.08
CA VAL A 309 14.45 -9.84 1.19
C VAL A 309 13.45 -9.91 2.33
N ALA A 310 12.51 -8.95 2.42
CA ALA A 310 11.45 -8.96 3.43
C ALA A 310 10.62 -10.25 3.39
N MET A 311 10.23 -10.70 2.21
CA MET A 311 9.41 -11.90 2.03
C MET A 311 10.07 -13.17 2.59
N PHE A 312 11.39 -13.24 2.61
CA PHE A 312 12.14 -14.39 3.15
C PHE A 312 12.56 -14.21 4.61
N THR A 313 12.55 -12.99 5.12
CA THR A 313 13.06 -12.68 6.46
C THR A 313 11.95 -12.43 7.48
N ILE A 314 10.76 -11.98 7.06
CA ILE A 314 9.67 -11.56 7.96
C ILE A 314 9.20 -12.68 8.92
N ASP A 315 9.09 -13.92 8.43
CA ASP A 315 8.69 -15.07 9.26
C ASP A 315 9.89 -15.70 10.00
N LYS A 316 11.13 -15.39 9.58
CA LYS A 316 12.35 -15.89 10.25
C LYS A 316 12.79 -14.98 11.39
N LEU A 317 12.89 -13.70 11.16
CA LEU A 317 13.34 -12.72 12.15
C LEU A 317 12.19 -12.28 13.08
N GLY A 318 10.97 -12.17 12.56
CA GLY A 318 9.83 -11.59 13.25
C GLY A 318 9.57 -10.15 12.82
N ARG A 319 8.40 -9.62 13.23
CA ARG A 319 7.95 -8.31 12.78
C ARG A 319 8.70 -7.18 13.49
N LYS A 320 8.83 -7.30 14.81
CA LYS A 320 9.45 -6.29 15.67
C LYS A 320 10.96 -6.10 15.40
N PRO A 321 11.79 -7.16 15.29
CA PRO A 321 13.19 -7.02 14.90
C PRO A 321 13.38 -6.37 13.53
N LEU A 322 12.55 -6.74 12.53
CA LEU A 322 12.61 -6.12 11.20
C LEU A 322 12.29 -4.63 11.24
N LEU A 323 11.31 -4.21 12.04
CA LEU A 323 11.00 -2.79 12.23
C LEU A 323 12.19 -2.03 12.81
N TYR A 324 12.93 -2.58 13.78
CA TYR A 324 14.12 -1.94 14.32
C TYR A 324 15.24 -1.83 13.30
N ILE A 325 15.58 -2.93 12.61
CA ILE A 325 16.62 -2.95 11.58
C ILE A 325 16.29 -1.92 10.48
N GLY A 326 15.05 -1.93 10.00
CA GLY A 326 14.63 -1.00 8.97
C GLY A 326 14.60 0.46 9.45
N SER A 327 14.12 0.72 10.66
CA SER A 327 14.12 2.08 11.22
C SER A 327 15.53 2.64 11.39
N ILE A 328 16.48 1.83 11.87
CA ILE A 328 17.89 2.24 11.97
C ILE A 328 18.47 2.53 10.59
N GLY A 329 18.22 1.66 9.61
CA GLY A 329 18.69 1.89 8.24
C GLY A 329 18.06 3.13 7.60
N MET A 330 16.76 3.39 7.81
CA MET A 330 16.10 4.63 7.35
C MET A 330 16.72 5.87 8.00
N LEU A 331 17.03 5.83 9.31
CA LEU A 331 17.74 6.90 10.00
C LEU A 331 19.10 7.18 9.36
N VAL A 332 19.91 6.14 9.14
CA VAL A 332 21.22 6.28 8.49
C VAL A 332 21.08 6.88 7.10
N GLY A 333 20.11 6.40 6.32
CA GLY A 333 19.83 6.92 4.97
C GLY A 333 19.51 8.42 4.97
N PHE A 334 18.59 8.86 5.80
CA PHE A 334 18.21 10.28 5.85
C PHE A 334 19.24 11.16 6.57
N LEU A 335 20.02 10.63 7.49
CA LEU A 335 21.15 11.37 8.07
C LEU A 335 22.23 11.63 6.99
N LEU A 336 22.57 10.64 6.17
CA LEU A 336 23.50 10.83 5.05
C LEU A 336 22.96 11.88 4.07
N LEU A 337 21.71 11.77 3.65
CA LEU A 337 21.11 12.72 2.74
C LEU A 337 21.01 14.12 3.34
N GLY A 338 20.50 14.25 4.57
CA GLY A 338 20.31 15.52 5.25
C GLY A 338 21.64 16.25 5.50
N ILE A 339 22.67 15.56 5.96
CA ILE A 339 23.99 16.13 6.22
C ILE A 339 24.66 16.57 4.92
N THR A 340 24.61 15.75 3.87
CA THR A 340 25.23 16.11 2.57
C THR A 340 24.55 17.31 1.91
N LEU A 341 23.21 17.46 2.05
CA LEU A 341 22.48 18.64 1.61
C LEU A 341 22.87 19.87 2.45
N GLN A 342 22.84 19.76 3.77
CA GLN A 342 23.18 20.85 4.69
C GLN A 342 24.59 21.38 4.44
N GLN A 343 25.54 20.48 4.16
CA GLN A 343 26.93 20.82 3.85
C GLN A 343 27.17 21.20 2.38
N GLN A 344 26.14 21.19 1.55
CA GLN A 344 26.24 21.39 0.11
C GLN A 344 27.27 20.46 -0.57
N SER A 345 27.56 19.32 0.05
CA SER A 345 28.47 18.28 -0.47
C SER A 345 27.70 17.22 -1.24
N ILE A 346 27.00 17.69 -2.27
CA ILE A 346 26.08 16.90 -3.08
C ILE A 346 26.85 15.89 -3.93
N GLY A 347 26.37 14.62 -3.99
CA GLY A 347 27.02 13.59 -4.80
C GLY A 347 26.63 12.16 -4.44
N PHE A 348 27.57 11.23 -4.60
CA PHE A 348 27.35 9.80 -4.39
C PHE A 348 26.81 9.47 -2.99
N LEU A 349 27.23 10.17 -1.94
CA LEU A 349 26.76 9.92 -0.57
C LEU A 349 25.28 10.30 -0.40
N SER A 350 24.81 11.36 -1.06
CA SER A 350 23.38 11.71 -1.04
C SER A 350 22.53 10.63 -1.71
N LEU A 351 22.97 10.12 -2.87
CA LEU A 351 22.32 9.02 -3.57
C LEU A 351 22.30 7.76 -2.70
N LEU A 352 23.45 7.40 -2.11
CA LEU A 352 23.57 6.25 -1.23
C LEU A 352 22.61 6.38 -0.04
N GLY A 353 22.46 7.58 0.53
CA GLY A 353 21.50 7.86 1.59
C GLY A 353 20.05 7.54 1.18
N VAL A 354 19.63 7.99 0.02
CA VAL A 354 18.28 7.68 -0.51
C VAL A 354 18.11 6.18 -0.78
N LEU A 355 19.11 5.52 -1.35
CA LEU A 355 19.05 4.08 -1.63
C LEU A 355 18.98 3.25 -0.34
N ILE A 356 19.77 3.60 0.69
CA ILE A 356 19.71 2.96 2.02
C ILE A 356 18.33 3.16 2.64
N PHE A 357 17.76 4.37 2.56
CA PHE A 357 16.42 4.65 3.06
C PHE A 357 15.37 3.76 2.38
N ILE A 358 15.34 3.71 1.04
CA ILE A 358 14.39 2.89 0.27
C ILE A 358 14.57 1.41 0.58
N ALA A 359 15.80 0.91 0.60
CA ALA A 359 16.10 -0.49 0.91
C ALA A 359 15.59 -0.88 2.31
N SER A 360 15.85 -0.02 3.29
CA SER A 360 15.47 -0.24 4.69
C SER A 360 13.95 -0.18 4.87
N PHE A 361 13.27 0.75 4.21
CA PHE A 361 11.81 0.80 4.18
C PHE A 361 11.21 -0.45 3.53
N ALA A 362 11.72 -0.83 2.36
CA ALA A 362 11.21 -1.97 1.58
C ALA A 362 11.34 -3.31 2.29
N MET A 363 12.40 -3.49 3.08
CA MET A 363 12.58 -4.72 3.85
C MET A 363 11.82 -4.74 5.19
N SER A 364 11.25 -3.62 5.64
CA SER A 364 10.65 -3.49 6.97
C SER A 364 9.27 -2.84 6.94
N MET A 365 9.19 -1.50 7.09
CA MET A 365 7.92 -0.77 7.22
C MET A 365 6.96 -1.00 6.05
N GLY A 366 7.46 -1.17 4.83
CA GLY A 366 6.63 -1.46 3.66
C GLY A 366 5.73 -2.69 3.88
N PRO A 367 6.28 -3.89 4.00
CA PRO A 367 5.50 -5.11 4.15
C PRO A 367 4.98 -5.34 5.59
N VAL A 368 5.75 -4.98 6.62
CA VAL A 368 5.43 -5.31 8.01
C VAL A 368 4.15 -4.64 8.48
N VAL A 369 3.85 -3.42 8.02
CA VAL A 369 2.60 -2.72 8.40
C VAL A 369 1.39 -3.52 7.95
N TRP A 370 1.34 -3.99 6.72
CA TRP A 370 0.23 -4.78 6.19
C TRP A 370 0.05 -6.11 6.95
N VAL A 371 1.17 -6.74 7.29
CA VAL A 371 1.17 -7.99 8.08
C VAL A 371 0.63 -7.73 9.48
N LEU A 372 1.19 -6.75 10.20
CA LEU A 372 0.76 -6.43 11.57
C LEU A 372 -0.71 -6.01 11.63
N LEU A 373 -1.18 -5.13 10.74
CA LEU A 373 -2.58 -4.73 10.70
C LEU A 373 -3.51 -5.93 10.46
N SER A 374 -3.10 -6.88 9.61
CA SER A 374 -3.89 -8.07 9.35
C SER A 374 -3.88 -9.10 10.49
N GLU A 375 -2.87 -9.05 11.37
CA GLU A 375 -2.66 -10.00 12.47
C GLU A 375 -3.17 -9.47 13.82
N MET A 376 -2.97 -8.18 14.11
CA MET A 376 -3.17 -7.62 15.44
C MET A 376 -4.64 -7.39 15.83
N PHE A 377 -5.54 -7.26 14.86
CA PHE A 377 -6.94 -6.94 15.15
C PHE A 377 -7.76 -8.19 15.47
N PRO A 378 -8.59 -8.15 16.55
CA PRO A 378 -9.50 -9.24 16.89
C PRO A 378 -10.43 -9.61 15.73
N ASN A 379 -10.70 -10.92 15.57
CA ASN A 379 -11.49 -11.44 14.46
C ASN A 379 -12.84 -10.73 14.27
N LYS A 380 -13.53 -10.43 15.38
CA LYS A 380 -14.88 -9.83 15.39
C LYS A 380 -14.89 -8.43 14.77
N ILE A 381 -13.90 -7.60 15.10
CA ILE A 381 -13.83 -6.19 14.68
C ILE A 381 -12.81 -5.94 13.56
N ARG A 382 -12.04 -6.97 13.14
CA ARG A 382 -10.89 -6.83 12.20
C ARG A 382 -11.23 -6.02 10.96
N SER A 383 -12.37 -6.27 10.33
CA SER A 383 -12.75 -5.56 9.11
C SER A 383 -12.94 -4.05 9.32
N VAL A 384 -13.52 -3.65 10.45
CA VAL A 384 -13.69 -2.23 10.79
C VAL A 384 -12.37 -1.64 11.25
N ALA A 385 -11.62 -2.36 12.07
CA ALA A 385 -10.31 -1.92 12.56
C ALA A 385 -9.32 -1.69 11.42
N MET A 386 -9.23 -2.64 10.47
CA MET A 386 -8.44 -2.51 9.24
C MET A 386 -8.90 -1.29 8.42
N SER A 387 -10.21 -1.11 8.26
CA SER A 387 -10.79 0.02 7.54
C SER A 387 -10.35 1.36 8.12
N VAL A 388 -10.44 1.51 9.44
CA VAL A 388 -10.04 2.74 10.15
C VAL A 388 -8.53 2.96 10.04
N ALA A 389 -7.71 1.92 10.26
CA ALA A 389 -6.26 2.04 10.19
C ALA A 389 -5.77 2.39 8.79
N VAL A 390 -6.33 1.78 7.74
CA VAL A 390 -5.98 2.07 6.35
C VAL A 390 -6.49 3.45 5.92
N ALA A 391 -7.67 3.88 6.39
CA ALA A 391 -8.14 5.24 6.15
C ALA A 391 -7.20 6.27 6.80
N ALA A 392 -6.76 6.05 8.04
CA ALA A 392 -5.78 6.90 8.71
C ALA A 392 -4.45 6.95 7.94
N GLN A 393 -4.01 5.82 7.39
CA GLN A 393 -2.83 5.75 6.52
C GLN A 393 -2.97 6.65 5.28
N TRP A 394 -4.10 6.58 4.58
CA TRP A 394 -4.35 7.41 3.39
C TRP A 394 -4.46 8.90 3.71
N ALA A 395 -5.09 9.24 4.85
CA ALA A 395 -5.11 10.62 5.33
C ALA A 395 -3.70 11.15 5.62
N ALA A 396 -2.85 10.35 6.27
CA ALA A 396 -1.45 10.70 6.53
C ALA A 396 -0.64 10.81 5.23
N ASN A 397 -0.87 9.91 4.26
CA ASN A 397 -0.25 9.98 2.94
C ASN A 397 -0.60 11.30 2.23
N TYR A 398 -1.89 11.66 2.18
CA TYR A 398 -2.33 12.92 1.61
C TYR A 398 -1.65 14.11 2.30
N PHE A 399 -1.60 14.10 3.64
CA PHE A 399 -0.95 15.15 4.41
C PHE A 399 0.53 15.29 4.05
N VAL A 400 1.30 14.20 4.03
CA VAL A 400 2.73 14.23 3.68
C VAL A 400 2.91 14.71 2.24
N THR A 401 2.12 14.20 1.30
CA THR A 401 2.22 14.54 -0.13
C THR A 401 1.93 16.02 -0.35
N GLN A 402 0.93 16.57 0.34
CA GLN A 402 0.54 17.98 0.21
C GLN A 402 1.52 18.94 0.89
N THR A 403 2.06 18.55 2.05
CA THR A 403 2.93 19.43 2.84
C THR A 403 4.40 19.39 2.42
N PHE A 404 4.85 18.32 1.80
CA PHE A 404 6.27 18.16 1.42
C PHE A 404 6.76 19.29 0.50
N PRO A 405 6.09 19.65 -0.62
CA PRO A 405 6.51 20.78 -1.45
C PRO A 405 6.51 22.10 -0.68
N MET A 406 5.51 22.33 0.19
CA MET A 406 5.43 23.55 0.99
C MET A 406 6.63 23.69 1.93
N VAL A 407 7.11 22.59 2.51
CA VAL A 407 8.30 22.59 3.35
C VAL A 407 9.56 22.77 2.51
N THR A 408 9.68 22.08 1.37
CA THR A 408 10.86 22.18 0.49
C THR A 408 11.04 23.57 -0.10
N GLU A 409 9.96 24.28 -0.40
CA GLU A 409 10.01 25.64 -0.97
C GLU A 409 10.01 26.75 0.10
N SER A 410 9.90 26.40 1.38
CA SER A 410 9.87 27.37 2.46
C SER A 410 11.20 28.12 2.60
N GLU A 411 11.13 29.41 2.96
CA GLU A 411 12.32 30.22 3.26
C GLU A 411 13.16 29.58 4.39
N THR A 412 12.51 28.95 5.35
CA THR A 412 13.19 28.23 6.44
C THR A 412 14.06 27.09 5.91
N ASN A 413 13.56 26.30 4.96
CA ASN A 413 14.32 25.18 4.38
C ASN A 413 15.47 25.66 3.49
N ASN A 414 15.31 26.79 2.83
CA ASN A 414 16.27 27.31 1.86
C ASN A 414 17.26 28.33 2.49
N ASN A 415 17.27 28.47 3.82
CA ASN A 415 18.26 29.28 4.52
C ASN A 415 19.64 28.59 4.57
N GLU A 416 20.68 29.35 4.95
CA GLU A 416 22.08 28.87 5.04
C GLU A 416 22.27 27.70 6.03
N PHE A 417 21.39 27.54 7.02
CA PHE A 417 21.50 26.47 7.98
C PHE A 417 20.96 25.14 7.42
N TRP A 418 19.80 25.17 6.78
CA TRP A 418 19.15 23.93 6.33
C TRP A 418 19.55 23.51 4.91
N ASN A 419 19.80 24.44 3.99
CA ASN A 419 20.20 24.15 2.59
C ASN A 419 19.37 23.04 1.93
N GLY A 420 18.05 23.04 2.15
CA GLY A 420 17.16 22.02 1.58
C GLY A 420 17.02 20.74 2.41
N SER A 421 17.69 20.62 3.57
CA SER A 421 17.73 19.38 4.37
C SER A 421 16.59 19.23 5.39
N LEU A 422 15.85 20.29 5.72
CA LEU A 422 14.83 20.32 6.77
C LEU A 422 13.80 19.19 6.67
N PRO A 423 13.21 18.84 5.51
CA PRO A 423 12.22 17.78 5.43
C PRO A 423 12.76 16.44 5.92
N TYR A 424 14.02 16.12 5.62
CA TYR A 424 14.64 14.85 5.99
C TYR A 424 14.89 14.76 7.49
N PHE A 425 15.25 15.87 8.15
CA PHE A 425 15.36 15.91 9.60
C PHE A 425 14.00 15.81 10.30
N ILE A 426 12.93 16.32 9.70
CA ILE A 426 11.56 16.10 10.18
C ILE A 426 11.22 14.59 10.12
N PHE A 427 11.52 13.91 8.99
CA PHE A 427 11.30 12.47 8.85
C PHE A 427 12.16 11.67 9.84
N ILE A 428 13.41 12.07 10.10
CA ILE A 428 14.26 11.48 11.16
C ILE A 428 13.55 11.52 12.52
N GLY A 429 12.95 12.65 12.87
CA GLY A 429 12.16 12.79 14.10
C GLY A 429 11.02 11.78 14.19
N PHE A 430 10.27 11.59 13.10
CA PHE A 430 9.23 10.56 13.04
C PHE A 430 9.78 9.14 13.11
N ILE A 431 10.92 8.85 12.47
CA ILE A 431 11.53 7.51 12.52
C ILE A 431 12.00 7.18 13.93
N LEU A 432 12.57 8.13 14.66
CA LEU A 432 12.90 7.98 16.09
C LEU A 432 11.65 7.67 16.92
N PHE A 433 10.55 8.38 16.64
CA PHE A 433 9.27 8.11 17.29
C PHE A 433 8.72 6.71 16.92
N ILE A 434 8.90 6.23 15.69
CA ILE A 434 8.56 4.86 15.26
C ILE A 434 9.31 3.81 16.09
N ILE A 435 10.61 4.01 16.36
CA ILE A 435 11.41 3.10 17.19
C ILE A 435 10.81 3.01 18.60
N PHE A 436 10.54 4.17 19.21
CA PHE A 436 9.90 4.24 20.52
C PHE A 436 8.51 3.61 20.53
N PHE A 437 7.68 3.92 19.52
CA PHE A 437 6.32 3.38 19.40
C PHE A 437 6.33 1.86 19.24
N THR A 438 7.24 1.35 18.41
CA THR A 438 7.44 -0.10 18.21
C THR A 438 7.86 -0.78 19.51
N TYR A 439 8.76 -0.15 20.29
CA TYR A 439 9.18 -0.70 21.57
C TYR A 439 7.99 -0.86 22.54
N LYS A 440 7.19 0.18 22.67
CA LYS A 440 6.16 0.27 23.71
C LYS A 440 4.84 -0.40 23.34
N PHE A 441 4.42 -0.31 22.07
CA PHE A 441 3.04 -0.63 21.67
C PHE A 441 2.91 -1.80 20.69
N ILE A 442 3.94 -2.14 19.93
CA ILE A 442 3.83 -3.20 18.93
C ILE A 442 4.22 -4.54 19.54
N PRO A 443 3.30 -5.54 19.57
CA PRO A 443 3.64 -6.90 20.00
C PRO A 443 4.39 -7.66 18.89
N GLU A 444 5.17 -8.69 19.29
CA GLU A 444 5.68 -9.65 18.31
C GLU A 444 4.59 -10.68 17.99
N THR A 445 4.26 -10.80 16.71
CA THR A 445 3.17 -11.65 16.21
C THR A 445 3.67 -12.92 15.54
N LYS A 446 4.99 -13.09 15.41
CA LYS A 446 5.62 -14.23 14.74
C LYS A 446 5.12 -15.57 15.28
N GLY A 447 4.60 -16.42 14.38
CA GLY A 447 4.24 -17.82 14.69
C GLY A 447 2.96 -18.00 15.49
N LYS A 448 2.30 -16.92 15.90
CA LYS A 448 1.04 -16.98 16.64
C LYS A 448 -0.16 -17.09 15.71
N SER A 449 -1.19 -17.82 16.12
CA SER A 449 -2.49 -17.81 15.44
C SER A 449 -3.18 -16.44 15.63
N LEU A 450 -4.21 -16.14 14.84
CA LEU A 450 -4.97 -14.89 14.99
C LEU A 450 -5.76 -14.88 16.30
N GLU A 451 -6.14 -16.07 16.78
CA GLU A 451 -6.85 -16.31 18.02
C GLU A 451 -5.94 -16.13 19.24
N GLU A 452 -4.70 -16.63 19.17
CA GLU A 452 -3.70 -16.43 20.23
C GLU A 452 -3.32 -14.95 20.38
N LEU A 453 -3.34 -14.19 19.30
CA LEU A 453 -3.04 -12.76 19.33
C LEU A 453 -4.14 -11.95 20.03
N GLU A 454 -5.39 -12.36 19.98
CA GLU A 454 -6.47 -11.72 20.76
C GLU A 454 -6.16 -11.77 22.26
N GLN A 455 -5.66 -12.90 22.76
CA GLN A 455 -5.32 -13.09 24.19
C GLN A 455 -4.11 -12.26 24.65
N VAL A 456 -3.24 -11.83 23.72
CA VAL A 456 -2.08 -10.95 24.05
C VAL A 456 -2.54 -9.58 24.54
N TRP A 457 -3.71 -9.11 24.09
CA TRP A 457 -4.26 -7.79 24.42
C TRP A 457 -5.14 -7.81 25.67
N GLU A 458 -5.52 -8.98 26.15
CA GLU A 458 -6.33 -9.13 27.38
C GLU A 458 -5.47 -9.14 28.66
N LYS A 459 -4.14 -9.29 28.51
CA LYS A 459 -3.13 -9.20 29.59
C LYS A 459 -2.56 -7.78 29.71
#